data_471c03e72a4ccdf0cab17442b3923c27
#
_entry.id   471c03e72a4ccdf0cab17442b3923c27
#
_cell.length_a   1.000
_cell.length_b   1.000
_cell.length_c   1.000
_cell.angle_alpha   90.00
_cell.angle_beta   90.00
_cell.angle_gamma   90.00
#
_symmetry.space_group_name_H-M   'P 1'
#
loop_
_entity.id
_entity.type
_entity.pdbx_description
1 polymer ?
#
loop_
_entity_poly.entity_id
_entity_poly.type
_entity_poly.pdbx_seq_one_letter_code
_entity_poly.pdbx_strand_id
1 'polypeptide(L)'
;MLVAALVVTGCGNKNQNKENTENQKVEQTVKENRMLIIVDPQIDFTTGSLATAKGPEAMDRLAEAIDNGALDNYTWVIITQDAHPTNHCSFVENGGVFPAHCVQGTEGMEVYPALMKAIENSGFSNYHLMTKGDLAEKEEFSVFQNEHSGEKLSRTITEFETFVGIDICGIATDYCVYETTKDLMAIYPAKQIRIVTNCIAAVDDNDTKLADLMAENGIEAITF
;
A
#
# COMPACT_ATOMS: atom_id res chain seq x y z
N MET A 1 62.68 -35.62 50.72
CA MET A 1 62.82 -34.39 51.52
C MET A 1 61.46 -33.74 51.45
N LEU A 2 60.65 -33.96 52.40
CA LEU A 2 60.17 -33.10 53.51
C LEU A 2 60.28 -31.61 53.23
N VAL A 3 59.16 -30.86 53.29
CA VAL A 3 58.66 -30.09 54.42
C VAL A 3 57.41 -29.36 53.88
N ALA A 4 56.31 -29.53 54.38
CA ALA A 4 55.57 -29.14 55.57
C ALA A 4 54.48 -28.07 55.22
N ALA A 5 53.31 -28.34 55.74
CA ALA A 5 52.07 -27.57 55.70
C ALA A 5 52.16 -26.24 56.47
N LEU A 6 51.28 -25.32 56.07
CA LEU A 6 50.68 -24.40 57.03
C LEU A 6 49.21 -24.08 56.63
N VAL A 7 48.34 -24.43 57.60
CA VAL A 7 46.90 -24.05 57.58
C VAL A 7 46.74 -22.67 58.17
N VAL A 8 45.97 -21.80 57.52
CA VAL A 8 45.37 -20.65 58.20
C VAL A 8 43.91 -20.58 57.83
N THR A 9 43.10 -20.74 58.86
CA THR A 9 41.64 -20.46 58.86
C THR A 9 41.35 -18.98 58.89
N GLY A 10 40.42 -18.59 58.02
CA GLY A 10 39.86 -17.23 58.03
C GLY A 10 38.42 -17.23 57.56
N CYS A 11 37.48 -17.17 58.51
CA CYS A 11 36.06 -16.90 58.24
C CYS A 11 35.86 -15.50 57.66
N GLY A 12 35.11 -15.40 56.56
CA GLY A 12 34.70 -14.15 55.99
C GLY A 12 33.48 -14.31 55.09
N ASN A 13 32.32 -14.14 55.70
CA ASN A 13 31.02 -14.10 55.06
C ASN A 13 30.96 -12.87 54.15
N LYS A 14 30.79 -13.03 52.82
CA LYS A 14 30.36 -11.96 51.93
C LYS A 14 29.38 -12.48 50.89
N ASN A 15 28.18 -11.91 50.97
CA ASN A 15 27.11 -11.97 50.01
C ASN A 15 27.63 -11.89 48.58
N GLN A 16 27.37 -12.89 47.79
CA GLN A 16 27.45 -12.81 46.34
C GLN A 16 26.05 -12.45 45.82
N ASN A 17 25.87 -11.18 45.52
CA ASN A 17 24.83 -10.72 44.59
C ASN A 17 25.15 -11.33 43.20
N LYS A 18 24.40 -12.32 42.81
CA LYS A 18 24.34 -12.71 41.40
C LYS A 18 23.56 -11.65 40.66
N GLU A 19 24.24 -10.76 40.00
CA GLU A 19 23.66 -9.96 38.89
C GLU A 19 23.34 -10.94 37.77
N ASN A 20 22.06 -11.27 37.66
CA ASN A 20 21.47 -11.90 36.49
C ASN A 20 21.43 -10.80 35.40
N THR A 21 22.46 -10.71 34.61
CA THR A 21 22.44 -9.98 33.36
C THR A 21 21.65 -10.83 32.37
N GLU A 22 20.34 -10.71 32.38
CA GLU A 22 19.50 -11.16 31.26
C GLU A 22 19.92 -10.38 30.02
N ASN A 23 20.69 -11.03 29.17
CA ASN A 23 20.89 -10.61 27.79
C ASN A 23 19.52 -10.70 27.10
N GLN A 24 18.73 -9.64 27.17
CA GLN A 24 17.64 -9.43 26.26
C GLN A 24 18.25 -9.22 24.88
N LYS A 25 18.32 -10.32 24.13
CA LYS A 25 18.56 -10.31 22.70
C LYS A 25 17.35 -9.57 22.09
N VAL A 26 17.50 -8.28 21.84
CA VAL A 26 16.54 -7.54 21.02
C VAL A 26 16.65 -8.18 19.64
N GLU A 27 15.75 -9.10 19.31
CA GLU A 27 15.52 -9.50 17.95
C GLU A 27 15.06 -8.26 17.20
N GLN A 28 15.98 -7.61 16.50
CA GLN A 28 15.62 -6.68 15.45
C GLN A 28 14.91 -7.51 14.39
N THR A 29 13.58 -7.46 14.42
CA THR A 29 12.77 -7.93 13.30
C THR A 29 13.16 -7.08 12.10
N VAL A 30 13.89 -7.67 11.16
CA VAL A 30 14.21 -7.02 9.89
C VAL A 30 12.85 -6.76 9.22
N LYS A 31 12.49 -5.50 9.03
CA LYS A 31 11.26 -5.11 8.33
C LYS A 31 11.34 -5.70 6.91
N GLU A 32 10.34 -6.49 6.55
CA GLU A 32 10.24 -7.04 5.20
C GLU A 32 10.09 -5.89 4.19
N ASN A 33 10.77 -6.00 3.05
CA ASN A 33 10.61 -5.02 1.99
C ASN A 33 9.31 -5.29 1.22
N ARG A 34 8.21 -4.69 1.70
CA ARG A 34 6.85 -4.84 1.16
C ARG A 34 6.34 -3.50 0.67
N MET A 35 5.63 -3.50 -0.46
CA MET A 35 4.99 -2.32 -1.04
C MET A 35 3.48 -2.35 -0.82
N LEU A 36 2.87 -1.20 -0.57
CA LEU A 36 1.43 -0.97 -0.65
C LEU A 36 1.12 -0.07 -1.84
N ILE A 37 0.22 -0.50 -2.73
CA ILE A 37 -0.33 0.32 -3.80
C ILE A 37 -1.76 0.68 -3.43
N ILE A 38 -2.01 1.97 -3.23
CA ILE A 38 -3.34 2.54 -2.97
C ILE A 38 -3.84 3.14 -4.28
N VAL A 39 -4.80 2.48 -4.90
CA VAL A 39 -5.28 2.84 -6.24
C VAL A 39 -6.34 3.92 -6.13
N ASP A 40 -6.09 5.06 -6.73
CA ASP A 40 -6.99 6.18 -6.99
C ASP A 40 -7.90 6.56 -5.79
N PRO A 41 -7.36 6.82 -4.60
CA PRO A 41 -8.16 7.17 -3.41
C PRO A 41 -8.59 8.64 -3.46
N GLN A 42 -9.19 9.09 -4.57
CA GLN A 42 -9.47 10.50 -4.87
C GLN A 42 -10.87 10.94 -4.44
N ILE A 43 -11.05 12.24 -4.24
CA ILE A 43 -12.33 12.82 -3.83
C ILE A 43 -13.44 12.48 -4.82
N ASP A 44 -13.18 12.57 -6.14
CA ASP A 44 -14.20 12.28 -7.13
C ASP A 44 -14.69 10.82 -7.11
N PHE A 45 -13.86 9.86 -6.70
CA PHE A 45 -14.25 8.46 -6.55
C PHE A 45 -14.85 8.11 -5.18
N THR A 46 -14.77 9.04 -4.21
CA THR A 46 -15.33 8.86 -2.86
C THR A 46 -16.61 9.65 -2.66
N THR A 47 -16.55 10.98 -2.77
CA THR A 47 -17.67 11.89 -2.45
C THR A 47 -18.00 12.85 -3.60
N GLY A 48 -17.21 12.84 -4.68
CA GLY A 48 -17.32 13.79 -5.79
C GLY A 48 -18.13 13.26 -6.97
N SER A 49 -17.74 13.66 -8.19
CA SER A 49 -18.54 13.53 -9.41
C SER A 49 -18.74 12.09 -9.91
N LEU A 50 -17.84 11.18 -9.56
CA LEU A 50 -17.90 9.74 -9.92
C LEU A 50 -17.81 8.85 -8.66
N ALA A 51 -18.46 9.29 -7.59
CA ALA A 51 -18.40 8.60 -6.31
C ALA A 51 -18.96 7.17 -6.39
N THR A 52 -18.21 6.22 -5.85
CA THR A 52 -18.67 4.85 -5.63
C THR A 52 -19.44 4.76 -4.30
N ALA A 53 -20.46 3.89 -4.24
CA ALA A 53 -21.35 3.82 -3.07
C ALA A 53 -20.62 3.52 -1.76
N LYS A 54 -19.52 2.74 -1.80
CA LYS A 54 -18.72 2.34 -0.63
C LYS A 54 -17.34 3.01 -0.60
N GLY A 55 -17.06 3.93 -1.50
CA GLY A 55 -15.77 4.63 -1.57
C GLY A 55 -15.36 5.31 -0.28
N PRO A 56 -16.23 6.16 0.30
CA PRO A 56 -15.91 6.80 1.58
C PRO A 56 -15.61 5.79 2.69
N GLU A 57 -16.47 4.76 2.85
CA GLU A 57 -16.31 3.74 3.88
C GLU A 57 -15.00 2.94 3.73
N ALA A 58 -14.63 2.58 2.51
CA ALA A 58 -13.39 1.85 2.24
C ALA A 58 -12.15 2.71 2.56
N MET A 59 -12.18 3.99 2.20
CA MET A 59 -11.06 4.92 2.47
C MET A 59 -10.99 5.33 3.94
N ASP A 60 -12.11 5.44 4.64
CA ASP A 60 -12.14 5.67 6.09
C ASP A 60 -11.54 4.47 6.84
N ARG A 61 -11.87 3.24 6.44
CA ARG A 61 -11.25 2.02 7.01
C ARG A 61 -9.74 1.98 6.77
N LEU A 62 -9.29 2.37 5.59
CA LEU A 62 -7.87 2.44 5.28
C LEU A 62 -7.19 3.51 6.15
N ALA A 63 -7.79 4.68 6.32
CA ALA A 63 -7.28 5.73 7.19
C ALA A 63 -7.19 5.27 8.65
N GLU A 64 -8.24 4.61 9.18
CA GLU A 64 -8.24 4.03 10.52
C GLU A 64 -7.15 2.96 10.68
N ALA A 65 -6.98 2.09 9.70
CA ALA A 65 -5.91 1.09 9.74
C ALA A 65 -4.52 1.74 9.78
N ILE A 66 -4.31 2.82 9.01
CA ILE A 66 -3.06 3.58 9.02
C ILE A 66 -2.83 4.25 10.37
N ASP A 67 -3.84 4.87 10.97
CA ASP A 67 -3.76 5.44 12.31
C ASP A 67 -3.44 4.37 13.38
N ASN A 68 -3.80 3.11 13.13
CA ASN A 68 -3.48 1.96 13.96
C ASN A 68 -2.16 1.24 13.57
N GLY A 69 -1.33 1.86 12.73
CA GLY A 69 0.02 1.37 12.41
C GLY A 69 0.12 0.41 11.23
N ALA A 70 -0.88 0.33 10.34
CA ALA A 70 -0.82 -0.57 9.17
C ALA A 70 0.42 -0.31 8.29
N LEU A 71 0.88 0.95 8.19
CA LEU A 71 2.06 1.31 7.40
C LEU A 71 3.39 0.80 7.99
N ASP A 72 3.41 0.33 9.24
CA ASP A 72 4.60 -0.27 9.84
C ASP A 72 5.06 -1.55 9.11
N ASN A 73 4.15 -2.17 8.37
CA ASN A 73 4.43 -3.38 7.58
C ASN A 73 5.02 -3.09 6.20
N TYR A 74 5.12 -1.82 5.79
CA TYR A 74 5.53 -1.44 4.44
C TYR A 74 6.81 -0.60 4.46
N THR A 75 7.61 -0.76 3.43
CA THR A 75 8.79 0.07 3.15
C THR A 75 8.51 1.10 2.05
N TRP A 76 7.50 0.83 1.20
CA TRP A 76 7.07 1.70 0.11
C TRP A 76 5.55 1.80 0.09
N VAL A 77 5.04 3.01 -0.16
CA VAL A 77 3.63 3.26 -0.46
C VAL A 77 3.53 4.02 -1.77
N ILE A 78 2.77 3.48 -2.71
CA ILE A 78 2.42 4.15 -3.96
C ILE A 78 0.95 4.54 -3.88
N ILE A 79 0.64 5.78 -4.18
CA ILE A 79 -0.73 6.30 -4.29
C ILE A 79 -0.92 6.71 -5.74
N THR A 80 -1.80 6.02 -6.46
CA THR A 80 -2.10 6.39 -7.84
C THR A 80 -3.23 7.41 -7.89
N GLN A 81 -3.26 8.22 -8.95
CA GLN A 81 -4.28 9.24 -9.17
C GLN A 81 -4.59 9.37 -10.67
N ASP A 82 -5.86 9.41 -11.02
CA ASP A 82 -6.28 9.97 -12.30
C ASP A 82 -5.99 11.47 -12.34
N ALA A 83 -5.45 11.94 -13.46
CA ALA A 83 -5.09 13.33 -13.66
C ALA A 83 -5.56 13.82 -15.04
N HIS A 84 -6.88 13.80 -15.25
CA HIS A 84 -7.46 14.03 -16.55
C HIS A 84 -7.41 15.51 -16.98
N PRO A 85 -7.00 15.82 -18.23
CA PRO A 85 -7.23 17.14 -18.79
C PRO A 85 -8.73 17.35 -19.03
N THR A 86 -9.18 18.62 -19.10
CA THR A 86 -10.59 18.96 -19.25
C THR A 86 -11.27 18.40 -20.49
N ASN A 87 -10.50 18.03 -21.51
CA ASN A 87 -10.97 17.45 -22.77
C ASN A 87 -10.68 15.93 -22.88
N HIS A 88 -10.55 15.24 -21.76
CA HIS A 88 -10.23 13.81 -21.75
C HIS A 88 -11.31 12.96 -22.43
N CYS A 89 -10.88 11.94 -23.18
CA CYS A 89 -11.75 11.10 -24.01
C CYS A 89 -12.78 10.27 -23.22
N SER A 90 -12.54 10.00 -21.93
CA SER A 90 -13.49 9.27 -21.09
C SER A 90 -14.75 10.05 -20.72
N PHE A 91 -14.74 11.37 -20.84
CA PHE A 91 -15.85 12.22 -20.42
C PHE A 91 -17.00 12.23 -21.43
N VAL A 92 -18.22 12.24 -20.93
CA VAL A 92 -19.45 12.28 -21.76
C VAL A 92 -19.42 13.46 -22.73
N GLU A 93 -18.96 14.61 -22.29
CA GLU A 93 -18.83 15.82 -23.10
C GLU A 93 -17.87 15.65 -24.29
N ASN A 94 -16.96 14.67 -24.21
CA ASN A 94 -15.96 14.39 -25.23
C ASN A 94 -16.22 13.04 -25.94
N GLY A 95 -17.43 12.46 -25.75
CA GLY A 95 -17.84 11.20 -26.40
C GLY A 95 -17.55 9.93 -25.60
N GLY A 96 -17.07 10.05 -24.37
CA GLY A 96 -16.88 8.97 -23.43
C GLY A 96 -18.16 8.57 -22.69
N VAL A 97 -18.00 7.85 -21.58
CA VAL A 97 -19.13 7.28 -20.83
C VAL A 97 -19.20 7.78 -19.38
N PHE A 98 -18.17 8.44 -18.87
CA PHE A 98 -18.11 8.94 -17.50
C PHE A 98 -18.41 10.44 -17.41
N PRO A 99 -18.99 10.93 -16.30
CA PRO A 99 -18.98 12.36 -16.02
C PRO A 99 -17.54 12.85 -15.92
N ALA A 100 -17.30 14.15 -16.09
CA ALA A 100 -15.99 14.73 -15.84
C ALA A 100 -15.59 14.47 -14.37
N HIS A 101 -14.41 13.90 -14.17
CA HIS A 101 -13.87 13.51 -12.86
C HIS A 101 -12.36 13.65 -12.85
N CYS A 102 -11.78 13.78 -11.67
CA CYS A 102 -10.33 13.85 -11.44
C CYS A 102 -9.62 14.83 -12.39
N VAL A 103 -10.28 15.95 -12.69
CA VAL A 103 -9.76 16.96 -13.61
C VAL A 103 -8.56 17.65 -12.96
N GLN A 104 -7.47 17.78 -13.71
CA GLN A 104 -6.25 18.44 -13.27
C GLN A 104 -6.50 19.81 -12.64
N GLY A 105 -5.98 20.01 -11.43
CA GLY A 105 -6.08 21.27 -10.69
C GLY A 105 -7.44 21.50 -10.00
N THR A 106 -8.32 20.50 -9.97
CA THR A 106 -9.58 20.57 -9.22
C THR A 106 -9.46 19.80 -7.89
N GLU A 107 -10.34 20.13 -6.93
CA GLU A 107 -10.45 19.41 -5.66
C GLU A 107 -10.77 17.92 -5.86
N GLY A 108 -11.55 17.58 -6.89
CA GLY A 108 -11.94 16.21 -7.21
C GLY A 108 -10.74 15.28 -7.51
N MET A 109 -9.65 15.84 -8.03
CA MET A 109 -8.41 15.11 -8.28
C MET A 109 -7.62 14.79 -7.00
N GLU A 110 -7.80 15.56 -5.92
CA GLU A 110 -7.02 15.40 -4.70
C GLU A 110 -7.30 14.06 -4.00
N VAL A 111 -6.31 13.57 -3.27
CA VAL A 111 -6.47 12.38 -2.41
C VAL A 111 -7.51 12.65 -1.33
N TYR A 112 -8.34 11.68 -1.02
CA TYR A 112 -9.36 11.74 0.03
C TYR A 112 -8.76 12.26 1.35
N PRO A 113 -9.30 13.37 1.92
CA PRO A 113 -8.62 14.12 2.98
C PRO A 113 -8.34 13.32 4.26
N ALA A 114 -9.26 12.42 4.66
CA ALA A 114 -9.06 11.60 5.87
C ALA A 114 -7.88 10.65 5.69
N LEU A 115 -7.74 10.04 4.50
CA LEU A 115 -6.63 9.15 4.18
C LEU A 115 -5.30 9.90 4.14
N MET A 116 -5.24 11.04 3.44
CA MET A 116 -4.00 11.81 3.36
C MET A 116 -3.53 12.26 4.74
N LYS A 117 -4.46 12.71 5.59
CA LYS A 117 -4.18 13.09 6.97
C LYS A 117 -3.63 11.92 7.80
N ALA A 118 -4.19 10.71 7.65
CA ALA A 118 -3.70 9.52 8.36
C ALA A 118 -2.26 9.17 7.93
N ILE A 119 -1.95 9.25 6.63
CA ILE A 119 -0.60 9.02 6.10
C ILE A 119 0.39 10.05 6.69
N GLU A 120 0.04 11.32 6.68
CA GLU A 120 0.89 12.39 7.25
C GLU A 120 1.11 12.21 8.75
N ASN A 121 0.05 11.90 9.51
CA ASN A 121 0.13 11.67 10.96
C ASN A 121 0.96 10.44 11.33
N SER A 122 0.98 9.41 10.49
CA SER A 122 1.76 8.18 10.73
C SER A 122 3.28 8.43 10.74
N GLY A 123 3.73 9.55 10.17
CA GLY A 123 5.16 9.85 9.98
C GLY A 123 5.83 8.99 8.90
N PHE A 124 5.06 8.21 8.13
CA PHE A 124 5.58 7.43 7.02
C PHE A 124 6.00 8.35 5.87
N SER A 125 7.28 8.37 5.53
CA SER A 125 7.85 9.34 4.59
C SER A 125 8.14 8.78 3.19
N ASN A 126 8.13 7.45 3.02
CA ASN A 126 8.45 6.83 1.74
C ASN A 126 7.18 6.50 0.94
N TYR A 127 6.32 7.52 0.75
CA TYR A 127 5.18 7.42 -0.14
C TYR A 127 5.36 8.29 -1.39
N HIS A 128 4.78 7.84 -2.50
CA HIS A 128 4.90 8.51 -3.79
C HIS A 128 3.54 8.60 -4.47
N LEU A 129 3.17 9.81 -4.89
CA LEU A 129 2.03 10.04 -5.77
C LEU A 129 2.45 9.75 -7.21
N MET A 130 1.65 8.99 -7.93
CA MET A 130 1.87 8.66 -9.34
C MET A 130 0.58 8.88 -10.13
N THR A 131 0.66 9.69 -11.17
CA THR A 131 -0.49 10.03 -12.00
C THR A 131 -0.62 9.11 -13.21
N LYS A 132 -1.86 8.95 -13.68
CA LYS A 132 -2.23 8.30 -14.94
C LYS A 132 -3.38 9.05 -15.61
N GLY A 133 -3.73 8.70 -16.86
CA GLY A 133 -4.83 9.31 -17.59
C GLY A 133 -4.62 10.80 -17.90
N ASP A 134 -3.36 11.21 -18.05
CA ASP A 134 -2.97 12.61 -18.29
C ASP A 134 -2.95 13.02 -19.76
N LEU A 135 -3.23 12.09 -20.68
CA LEU A 135 -3.38 12.36 -22.11
C LEU A 135 -4.84 12.42 -22.52
N ALA A 136 -5.23 13.46 -23.27
CA ALA A 136 -6.63 13.70 -23.65
C ALA A 136 -7.28 12.55 -24.44
N GLU A 137 -6.50 11.86 -25.25
CA GLU A 137 -6.96 10.83 -26.19
C GLU A 137 -6.81 9.40 -25.69
N LYS A 138 -6.27 9.20 -24.46
CA LYS A 138 -5.97 7.87 -23.95
C LYS A 138 -6.56 7.65 -22.55
N GLU A 139 -7.43 6.63 -22.43
CA GLU A 139 -7.88 6.13 -21.15
C GLU A 139 -6.85 5.18 -20.53
N GLU A 140 -6.56 5.34 -19.25
CA GLU A 140 -5.61 4.54 -18.49
C GLU A 140 -6.22 4.12 -17.14
N PHE A 141 -6.71 2.89 -17.04
CA PHE A 141 -7.22 2.37 -15.76
C PHE A 141 -6.12 1.93 -14.81
N SER A 142 -4.97 1.55 -15.33
CA SER A 142 -3.81 1.12 -14.53
C SER A 142 -2.68 2.13 -14.64
N VAL A 143 -2.00 2.40 -13.51
CA VAL A 143 -0.78 3.23 -13.51
C VAL A 143 0.31 2.66 -14.42
N PHE A 144 0.34 1.34 -14.64
CA PHE A 144 1.30 0.69 -15.54
C PHE A 144 1.07 1.01 -17.02
N GLN A 145 -0.11 1.51 -17.39
CA GLN A 145 -0.45 1.94 -18.76
C GLN A 145 0.06 3.36 -19.07
N ASN A 146 0.43 4.12 -18.04
CA ASN A 146 1.02 5.45 -18.19
C ASN A 146 2.50 5.35 -18.56
N GLU A 147 2.94 6.10 -19.56
CA GLU A 147 4.30 6.03 -20.08
C GLU A 147 5.35 6.38 -19.01
N HIS A 148 5.11 7.42 -18.21
CA HIS A 148 6.08 7.89 -17.21
C HIS A 148 5.96 7.15 -15.87
N SER A 149 4.75 7.15 -15.32
CA SER A 149 4.50 6.54 -14.01
C SER A 149 4.65 5.02 -14.06
N GLY A 150 4.16 4.39 -15.14
CA GLY A 150 4.22 2.96 -15.35
C GLY A 150 5.66 2.46 -15.56
N GLU A 151 6.45 3.14 -16.39
CA GLU A 151 7.87 2.80 -16.55
C GLU A 151 8.62 2.92 -15.24
N LYS A 152 8.44 4.04 -14.52
CA LYS A 152 9.11 4.27 -13.24
C LYS A 152 8.74 3.20 -12.21
N LEU A 153 7.46 2.88 -12.05
CA LEU A 153 7.01 1.87 -11.08
C LEU A 153 7.48 0.47 -11.48
N SER A 154 7.36 0.10 -12.74
CA SER A 154 7.82 -1.19 -13.26
C SER A 154 9.31 -1.40 -13.00
N ARG A 155 10.15 -0.41 -13.28
CA ARG A 155 11.60 -0.47 -13.00
C ARG A 155 11.88 -0.53 -11.51
N THR A 156 11.14 0.20 -10.68
CA THR A 156 11.28 0.12 -9.22
C THR A 156 11.04 -1.31 -8.74
N ILE A 157 10.00 -1.98 -9.25
CA ILE A 157 9.65 -3.34 -8.85
C ILE A 157 10.64 -4.38 -9.40
N THR A 158 11.14 -4.21 -10.62
CA THR A 158 11.89 -5.26 -11.32
C THR A 158 13.40 -5.09 -11.26
N GLU A 159 13.90 -3.86 -11.11
CA GLU A 159 15.34 -3.56 -11.25
C GLU A 159 15.96 -2.98 -9.97
N PHE A 160 15.24 -2.14 -9.23
CA PHE A 160 15.84 -1.35 -8.14
C PHE A 160 15.59 -1.92 -6.76
N GLU A 161 14.47 -2.59 -6.57
CA GLU A 161 14.06 -3.11 -5.27
C GLU A 161 13.70 -4.59 -5.33
N THR A 162 13.88 -5.28 -4.22
CA THR A 162 13.44 -6.66 -4.08
C THR A 162 12.33 -6.70 -3.03
N PHE A 163 11.08 -6.72 -3.50
CA PHE A 163 9.93 -6.84 -2.62
C PHE A 163 9.60 -8.31 -2.33
N VAL A 164 9.25 -8.61 -1.08
CA VAL A 164 8.73 -9.93 -0.68
C VAL A 164 7.24 -10.06 -0.93
N GLY A 165 6.54 -8.94 -1.17
CA GLY A 165 5.13 -8.88 -1.51
C GLY A 165 4.67 -7.47 -1.83
N ILE A 166 3.59 -7.38 -2.62
CA ILE A 166 2.92 -6.13 -2.98
C ILE A 166 1.44 -6.29 -2.63
N ASP A 167 0.94 -5.38 -1.80
CA ASP A 167 -0.46 -5.34 -1.40
C ASP A 167 -1.17 -4.22 -2.16
N ILE A 168 -2.42 -4.44 -2.54
CA ILE A 168 -3.22 -3.49 -3.33
C ILE A 168 -4.54 -3.22 -2.60
N CYS A 169 -4.95 -1.97 -2.55
CA CYS A 169 -6.27 -1.51 -2.13
C CYS A 169 -6.70 -0.29 -2.96
N GLY A 170 -7.87 0.27 -2.72
CA GLY A 170 -8.34 1.50 -3.38
C GLY A 170 -9.60 1.33 -4.22
N ILE A 171 -9.78 2.18 -5.25
CA ILE A 171 -11.00 2.37 -6.04
C ILE A 171 -10.66 2.46 -7.53
N ALA A 172 -11.43 1.95 -8.50
CA ALA A 172 -12.58 1.06 -8.26
C ALA A 172 -12.18 -0.38 -8.53
N THR A 173 -12.78 -1.30 -7.74
CA THR A 173 -12.47 -2.74 -7.75
C THR A 173 -12.64 -3.36 -9.15
N ASP A 174 -13.65 -2.93 -9.88
CA ASP A 174 -14.07 -3.43 -11.20
C ASP A 174 -13.37 -2.72 -12.39
N TYR A 175 -12.57 -1.69 -12.12
CA TYR A 175 -11.80 -0.91 -13.09
C TYR A 175 -10.31 -0.80 -12.68
N CYS A 176 -9.94 0.29 -12.02
CA CYS A 176 -8.53 0.64 -11.79
C CYS A 176 -7.81 -0.37 -10.90
N VAL A 177 -8.45 -0.91 -9.86
CA VAL A 177 -7.85 -1.94 -9.00
C VAL A 177 -7.65 -3.25 -9.78
N TYR A 178 -8.66 -3.67 -10.55
CA TYR A 178 -8.58 -4.86 -11.40
C TYR A 178 -7.47 -4.75 -12.45
N GLU A 179 -7.45 -3.66 -13.24
CA GLU A 179 -6.44 -3.47 -14.29
C GLU A 179 -5.03 -3.29 -13.70
N THR A 180 -4.89 -2.57 -12.59
CA THR A 180 -3.59 -2.45 -11.88
C THR A 180 -3.09 -3.81 -11.40
N THR A 181 -3.97 -4.66 -10.84
CA THR A 181 -3.62 -6.01 -10.39
C THR A 181 -3.17 -6.87 -11.57
N LYS A 182 -3.92 -6.85 -12.66
CA LYS A 182 -3.64 -7.61 -13.88
C LYS A 182 -2.30 -7.19 -14.53
N ASP A 183 -2.04 -5.89 -14.65
CA ASP A 183 -0.80 -5.40 -15.23
C ASP A 183 0.40 -5.70 -14.32
N LEU A 184 0.23 -5.59 -12.99
CA LEU A 184 1.26 -5.99 -12.03
C LEU A 184 1.64 -7.46 -12.18
N MET A 185 0.68 -8.36 -12.41
CA MET A 185 0.94 -9.79 -12.61
C MET A 185 1.82 -10.08 -13.83
N ALA A 186 1.88 -9.19 -14.81
CA ALA A 186 2.76 -9.34 -15.97
C ALA A 186 4.25 -9.19 -15.62
N ILE A 187 4.57 -8.52 -14.52
CA ILE A 187 5.94 -8.19 -14.10
C ILE A 187 6.31 -8.71 -12.70
N TYR A 188 5.33 -9.17 -11.92
CA TYR A 188 5.52 -9.60 -10.54
C TYR A 188 4.73 -10.88 -10.23
N PRO A 189 5.27 -11.82 -9.42
CA PRO A 189 4.60 -13.11 -9.18
C PRO A 189 3.25 -12.95 -8.48
N ALA A 190 2.17 -13.43 -9.09
CA ALA A 190 0.80 -13.31 -8.57
C ALA A 190 0.65 -13.79 -7.12
N LYS A 191 1.34 -14.86 -6.72
CA LYS A 191 1.31 -15.41 -5.35
C LYS A 191 1.97 -14.51 -4.29
N GLN A 192 2.64 -13.46 -4.69
CA GLN A 192 3.22 -12.43 -3.81
C GLN A 192 2.40 -11.14 -3.84
N ILE A 193 1.30 -11.13 -4.59
CA ILE A 193 0.31 -10.04 -4.61
C ILE A 193 -0.81 -10.40 -3.64
N ARG A 194 -1.28 -9.41 -2.86
CA ARG A 194 -2.45 -9.57 -1.99
C ARG A 194 -3.39 -8.39 -2.18
N ILE A 195 -4.68 -8.63 -2.02
CA ILE A 195 -5.70 -7.58 -2.04
C ILE A 195 -6.22 -7.34 -0.63
N VAL A 196 -6.22 -6.08 -0.18
CA VAL A 196 -6.79 -5.66 1.11
C VAL A 196 -8.29 -5.44 0.93
N THR A 197 -9.06 -6.50 1.09
CA THR A 197 -10.45 -6.59 0.64
C THR A 197 -11.46 -5.74 1.42
N ASN A 198 -11.12 -5.29 2.62
CA ASN A 198 -11.95 -4.36 3.40
C ASN A 198 -11.64 -2.88 3.10
N CYS A 199 -10.64 -2.60 2.25
CA CYS A 199 -10.22 -1.25 1.85
C CYS A 199 -10.32 -1.06 0.32
N ILE A 200 -11.32 -1.68 -0.32
CA ILE A 200 -11.64 -1.53 -1.74
C ILE A 200 -13.13 -1.20 -1.92
N ALA A 201 -13.48 -0.54 -3.01
CA ALA A 201 -14.87 -0.27 -3.40
C ALA A 201 -15.05 -0.39 -4.91
N ALA A 202 -16.21 -0.89 -5.35
CA ALA A 202 -16.57 -1.07 -6.74
C ALA A 202 -17.54 0.01 -7.22
N VAL A 203 -17.61 0.22 -8.55
CA VAL A 203 -18.72 0.94 -9.19
C VAL A 203 -19.95 0.03 -9.22
N ASP A 204 -19.79 -1.22 -9.63
CA ASP A 204 -20.84 -2.26 -9.55
C ASP A 204 -20.47 -3.31 -8.49
N ASP A 205 -21.17 -3.31 -7.37
CA ASP A 205 -20.95 -4.28 -6.28
C ASP A 205 -21.19 -5.74 -6.69
N ASN A 206 -21.81 -6.01 -7.85
CA ASN A 206 -22.02 -7.35 -8.36
C ASN A 206 -20.92 -7.79 -9.35
N ASP A 207 -19.99 -6.93 -9.70
CA ASP A 207 -18.86 -7.31 -10.56
C ASP A 207 -17.93 -8.30 -9.83
N THR A 208 -17.54 -9.35 -10.50
CA THR A 208 -16.70 -10.44 -9.95
C THR A 208 -15.30 -10.50 -10.55
N LYS A 209 -14.97 -9.61 -11.50
CA LYS A 209 -13.71 -9.67 -12.25
C LYS A 209 -12.47 -9.79 -11.37
N LEU A 210 -12.37 -8.96 -10.33
CA LEU A 210 -11.22 -9.02 -9.43
C LEU A 210 -11.21 -10.31 -8.61
N ALA A 211 -12.36 -10.74 -8.10
CA ALA A 211 -12.47 -11.98 -7.32
C ALA A 211 -12.12 -13.21 -8.17
N ASP A 212 -12.58 -13.24 -9.42
CA ASP A 212 -12.26 -14.31 -10.37
C ASP A 212 -10.76 -14.31 -10.70
N LEU A 213 -10.17 -13.13 -10.98
CA LEU A 213 -8.74 -12.98 -11.22
C LEU A 213 -7.91 -13.50 -10.03
N MET A 214 -8.31 -13.14 -8.81
CA MET A 214 -7.64 -13.60 -7.58
C MET A 214 -7.70 -15.12 -7.45
N ALA A 215 -8.89 -15.71 -7.64
CA ALA A 215 -9.10 -17.16 -7.52
C ALA A 215 -8.29 -17.95 -8.56
N GLU A 216 -8.27 -17.49 -9.81
CA GLU A 216 -7.57 -18.14 -10.92
C GLU A 216 -6.04 -18.10 -10.73
N ASN A 217 -5.50 -17.08 -10.11
CA ASN A 217 -4.06 -16.83 -10.02
C ASN A 217 -3.45 -17.03 -8.61
N GLY A 218 -4.29 -17.40 -7.63
CA GLY A 218 -3.85 -17.63 -6.26
C GLY A 218 -3.39 -16.38 -5.53
N ILE A 219 -4.03 -15.23 -5.86
CA ILE A 219 -3.85 -13.96 -5.15
C ILE A 219 -4.59 -14.03 -3.83
N GLU A 220 -3.91 -13.72 -2.73
CA GLU A 220 -4.47 -13.79 -1.39
C GLU A 220 -5.35 -12.58 -1.06
N ALA A 221 -6.47 -12.83 -0.38
CA ALA A 221 -7.29 -11.79 0.25
C ALA A 221 -6.81 -11.55 1.68
N ILE A 222 -6.53 -10.30 2.03
CA ILE A 222 -6.20 -9.89 3.41
C ILE A 222 -7.14 -8.77 3.86
N THR A 223 -7.09 -8.43 5.16
CA THR A 223 -7.76 -7.26 5.76
C THR A 223 -6.79 -6.52 6.66
N PHE A 224 -7.01 -5.22 6.81
CA PHE A 224 -6.39 -4.38 7.83
C PHE A 224 -7.23 -4.32 9.10
#